data_3aa214d6bc4d34a086d499b081101bea
#
_entry.id   3aa214d6bc4d34a086d499b081101bea
#
_cell.length_a   1.000
_cell.length_b   1.000
_cell.length_c   1.000
_cell.angle_alpha   90.00
_cell.angle_beta   90.00
_cell.angle_gamma   90.00
#
_symmetry.space_group_name_H-M   'P 1'
#
loop_
_entity.id
_entity.type
_entity.pdbx_description
1 polymer ?
#
loop_
_entity_poly.entity_id
_entity_poly.type
_entity_poly.pdbx_seq_one_letter_code
_entity_poly.pdbx_strand_id
1 'polypeptide(L)'
;MTEQTPAAPVVRRVDPRHRYEILVDGERAGLTAYRDRDDRRVFFHTEVDEAYAGQGLASILVEQALTDVRASGMRIVPVCPYVAKFLKKHEEFADITDPVTPEVLEWLDGQLKR
;
A
#
# COMPACT_ATOMS: atom_id res chain seq x y z
N MET A 1 23.62 14.87 -26.98
CA MET A 1 22.36 14.93 -26.30
C MET A 1 22.10 13.66 -25.53
N THR A 2 21.66 13.83 -24.35
CA THR A 2 21.49 12.69 -23.49
C THR A 2 20.08 12.14 -23.62
N GLU A 3 20.02 10.85 -23.83
CA GLU A 3 18.78 10.19 -23.85
C GLU A 3 18.17 10.20 -22.47
N GLN A 4 16.93 10.63 -22.36
CA GLN A 4 16.27 10.65 -21.08
C GLN A 4 15.61 9.31 -20.82
N THR A 5 16.14 8.61 -19.85
CA THR A 5 15.50 7.41 -19.36
C THR A 5 14.42 7.87 -18.36
N PRO A 6 13.18 7.40 -18.50
CA PRO A 6 12.18 7.74 -17.50
C PRO A 6 12.67 7.31 -16.13
N ALA A 7 12.55 8.19 -15.16
CA ALA A 7 12.94 7.85 -13.81
C ALA A 7 12.06 6.72 -13.30
N ALA A 8 12.66 5.76 -12.62
CA ALA A 8 11.90 4.67 -12.02
C ALA A 8 10.98 5.25 -10.94
N PRO A 9 9.76 4.73 -10.80
CA PRO A 9 8.88 5.18 -9.72
C PRO A 9 9.53 4.91 -8.36
N VAL A 10 9.32 5.82 -7.43
CA VAL A 10 9.85 5.70 -6.08
C VAL A 10 8.69 5.57 -5.10
N VAL A 11 8.75 4.57 -4.25
CA VAL A 11 7.73 4.38 -3.21
C VAL A 11 8.35 4.76 -1.86
N ARG A 12 7.64 5.56 -1.09
CA ARG A 12 8.12 5.96 0.23
C ARG A 12 6.99 5.84 1.25
N ARG A 13 7.38 5.54 2.49
CA ARG A 13 6.44 5.50 3.60
C ARG A 13 6.36 6.89 4.23
N VAL A 14 5.14 7.40 4.40
CA VAL A 14 4.91 8.71 4.99
C VAL A 14 4.13 8.49 6.29
N ASP A 15 4.86 8.24 7.37
CA ASP A 15 4.26 7.85 8.65
C ASP A 15 3.26 8.88 9.21
N PRO A 16 3.55 10.19 9.19
CA PRO A 16 2.59 11.16 9.72
C PRO A 16 1.24 11.14 9.01
N ARG A 17 1.20 10.64 7.78
CA ARG A 17 -0.05 10.56 7.01
C ARG A 17 -0.58 9.15 6.94
N HIS A 18 0.07 8.19 7.56
CA HIS A 18 -0.35 6.78 7.57
C HIS A 18 -0.57 6.23 6.18
N ARG A 19 0.43 6.41 5.32
CA ARG A 19 0.31 5.91 3.95
C ARG A 19 1.68 5.76 3.29
N TYR A 20 1.71 4.93 2.24
CA TYR A 20 2.82 4.89 1.29
C TYR A 20 2.43 5.71 0.08
N GLU A 21 3.39 6.38 -0.52
CA GLU A 21 3.16 7.15 -1.74
C GLU A 21 4.09 6.66 -2.82
N ILE A 22 3.60 6.66 -4.06
CA ILE A 22 4.45 6.38 -5.21
C ILE A 22 4.63 7.67 -5.99
N LEU A 23 5.88 7.99 -6.30
CA LEU A 23 6.24 9.23 -6.98
C LEU A 23 6.85 8.91 -8.33
N VAL A 24 6.49 9.72 -9.33
CA VAL A 24 7.07 9.67 -10.67
C VAL A 24 7.64 11.04 -10.93
N ASP A 25 8.94 11.11 -11.17
CA ASP A 25 9.64 12.37 -11.38
C ASP A 25 9.38 13.38 -10.25
N GLY A 26 9.30 12.88 -9.03
CA GLY A 26 9.11 13.73 -7.85
C GLY A 26 7.67 14.10 -7.57
N GLU A 27 6.74 13.73 -8.43
CA GLU A 27 5.32 14.05 -8.22
C GLU A 27 4.57 12.83 -7.73
N ARG A 28 3.66 13.05 -6.78
CA ARG A 28 2.88 11.95 -6.24
C ARG A 28 1.89 11.46 -7.27
N ALA A 29 2.02 10.19 -7.63
CA ALA A 29 1.15 9.55 -8.62
C ALA A 29 0.09 8.68 -7.98
N GLY A 30 0.27 8.28 -6.73
CA GLY A 30 -0.71 7.44 -6.05
C GLY A 30 -0.34 7.22 -4.59
N LEU A 31 -1.23 6.52 -3.89
CA LEU A 31 -1.00 6.21 -2.48
C LEU A 31 -1.74 4.93 -2.07
N THR A 32 -1.26 4.30 -1.00
CA THR A 32 -1.99 3.23 -0.33
C THR A 32 -1.96 3.55 1.17
N ALA A 33 -3.14 3.69 1.75
CA ALA A 33 -3.30 4.16 3.11
C ALA A 33 -3.50 3.00 4.08
N TYR A 34 -3.00 3.20 5.30
CA TYR A 34 -3.07 2.16 6.31
C TYR A 34 -3.32 2.75 7.69
N ARG A 35 -3.66 1.89 8.64
CA ARG A 35 -3.63 2.19 10.07
C ARG A 35 -2.99 0.99 10.76
N ASP A 36 -2.13 1.29 11.72
CA ASP A 36 -1.45 0.22 12.46
C ASP A 36 -2.24 -0.13 13.72
N ARG A 37 -2.32 -1.44 13.98
CA ARG A 37 -2.91 -1.97 15.18
C ARG A 37 -1.99 -3.08 15.70
N ASP A 38 -1.29 -2.79 16.78
CA ASP A 38 -0.28 -3.68 17.32
C ASP A 38 0.77 -4.01 16.25
N ASP A 39 0.99 -5.27 15.94
CA ASP A 39 1.97 -5.66 14.92
C ASP A 39 1.36 -5.79 13.52
N ARG A 40 0.14 -5.28 13.32
CA ARG A 40 -0.57 -5.40 12.05
C ARG A 40 -0.71 -4.05 11.38
N ARG A 41 -0.46 -4.03 10.09
CA ARG A 41 -0.69 -2.84 9.27
C ARG A 41 -1.93 -3.12 8.41
N VAL A 42 -2.99 -2.37 8.71
CA VAL A 42 -4.30 -2.58 8.09
C VAL A 42 -4.42 -1.63 6.90
N PHE A 43 -4.37 -2.19 5.69
CA PHE A 43 -4.50 -1.40 4.46
C PHE A 43 -5.96 -1.28 4.09
N PHE A 44 -6.43 -0.05 3.87
CA PHE A 44 -7.86 0.16 3.64
C PHE A 44 -8.18 0.97 2.38
N HIS A 45 -7.21 1.58 1.72
CA HIS A 45 -7.50 2.40 0.54
C HIS A 45 -6.26 2.52 -0.34
N THR A 46 -6.46 2.36 -1.66
CA THR A 46 -5.39 2.51 -2.64
C THR A 46 -5.94 3.31 -3.80
N GLU A 47 -5.17 4.29 -4.28
CA GLU A 47 -5.56 5.05 -5.46
C GLU A 47 -4.34 5.46 -6.27
N VAL A 48 -4.56 5.64 -7.58
CA VAL A 48 -3.55 6.15 -8.50
C VAL A 48 -4.23 7.25 -9.31
N ASP A 49 -3.55 8.38 -9.49
CA ASP A 49 -4.09 9.49 -10.25
C ASP A 49 -4.36 9.07 -11.69
N GLU A 50 -5.43 9.62 -12.26
CA GLU A 50 -5.82 9.29 -13.64
C GLU A 50 -4.73 9.59 -14.65
N ALA A 51 -3.94 10.63 -14.40
CA ALA A 51 -2.85 11.00 -15.28
C ALA A 51 -1.81 9.89 -15.43
N TYR A 52 -1.76 8.98 -14.47
CA TYR A 52 -0.79 7.89 -14.46
C TYR A 52 -1.45 6.52 -14.62
N ALA A 53 -2.73 6.50 -14.97
CA ALA A 53 -3.45 5.23 -15.10
C ALA A 53 -2.84 4.39 -16.23
N GLY A 54 -2.89 3.07 -16.06
CA GLY A 54 -2.42 2.15 -17.09
C GLY A 54 -0.93 1.90 -17.10
N GLN A 55 -0.18 2.45 -16.14
CA GLN A 55 1.27 2.28 -16.08
C GLN A 55 1.71 1.25 -15.05
N GLY A 56 0.78 0.54 -14.43
CA GLY A 56 1.10 -0.50 -13.46
C GLY A 56 1.60 0.04 -12.13
N LEU A 57 1.39 1.33 -11.84
CA LEU A 57 1.93 1.95 -10.64
C LEU A 57 1.31 1.41 -9.36
N ALA A 58 0.03 1.06 -9.39
CA ALA A 58 -0.63 0.53 -8.20
C ALA A 58 0.02 -0.79 -7.76
N SER A 59 0.37 -1.64 -8.72
CA SER A 59 1.03 -2.91 -8.41
C SER A 59 2.41 -2.69 -7.80
N ILE A 60 3.17 -1.75 -8.36
CA ILE A 60 4.49 -1.43 -7.83
C ILE A 60 4.37 -0.87 -6.41
N LEU A 61 3.42 0.03 -6.22
CA LEU A 61 3.18 0.66 -4.93
C LEU A 61 2.85 -0.37 -3.86
N VAL A 62 1.91 -1.26 -4.15
CA VAL A 62 1.48 -2.25 -3.19
C VAL A 62 2.60 -3.26 -2.91
N GLU A 63 3.29 -3.71 -3.96
CA GLU A 63 4.38 -4.65 -3.77
C GLU A 63 5.45 -4.10 -2.83
N GLN A 64 5.85 -2.85 -3.03
CA GLN A 64 6.88 -2.26 -2.20
C GLN A 64 6.37 -1.95 -0.79
N ALA A 65 5.10 -1.56 -0.67
CA ALA A 65 4.51 -1.34 0.64
C ALA A 65 4.50 -2.64 1.46
N LEU A 66 4.10 -3.76 0.84
CA LEU A 66 4.04 -5.03 1.54
C LEU A 66 5.44 -5.58 1.86
N THR A 67 6.41 -5.29 0.98
CA THR A 67 7.80 -5.64 1.26
C THR A 67 8.31 -4.89 2.48
N ASP A 68 7.93 -3.62 2.62
CA ASP A 68 8.30 -2.83 3.79
C ASP A 68 7.63 -3.36 5.06
N VAL A 69 6.39 -3.83 4.97
CA VAL A 69 5.72 -4.44 6.10
C VAL A 69 6.52 -5.64 6.60
N ARG A 70 6.96 -6.49 5.67
CA ARG A 70 7.79 -7.64 6.03
C ARG A 70 9.10 -7.19 6.67
N ALA A 71 9.75 -6.21 6.08
CA ALA A 71 11.03 -5.73 6.60
C ALA A 71 10.88 -5.11 7.99
N SER A 72 9.72 -4.56 8.28
CA SER A 72 9.42 -3.95 9.57
C SER A 72 8.98 -4.95 10.64
N GLY A 73 8.88 -6.24 10.28
CA GLY A 73 8.44 -7.26 11.22
C GLY A 73 6.95 -7.23 11.52
N MET A 74 6.17 -6.60 10.65
CA MET A 74 4.74 -6.46 10.84
C MET A 74 3.96 -7.42 9.94
N ARG A 75 2.66 -7.45 10.14
CA ARG A 75 1.76 -8.33 9.40
C ARG A 75 0.76 -7.49 8.60
N ILE A 76 0.16 -8.10 7.58
CA ILE A 76 -0.74 -7.42 6.64
C ILE A 76 -2.18 -7.80 6.94
N VAL A 77 -3.07 -6.80 7.01
CA VAL A 77 -4.52 -7.04 7.04
C VAL A 77 -5.11 -6.31 5.83
N PRO A 78 -5.54 -7.04 4.80
CA PRO A 78 -5.94 -6.44 3.52
C PRO A 78 -7.43 -6.10 3.47
N VAL A 79 -7.84 -5.01 4.11
CA VAL A 79 -9.21 -4.52 4.02
C VAL A 79 -9.46 -3.92 2.64
N CYS A 80 -8.47 -3.24 2.08
CA CYS A 80 -8.57 -2.67 0.75
C CYS A 80 -8.74 -3.77 -0.30
N PRO A 81 -9.78 -3.68 -1.16
CA PRO A 81 -9.99 -4.71 -2.19
C PRO A 81 -8.82 -4.87 -3.15
N TYR A 82 -8.12 -3.80 -3.46
CA TYR A 82 -6.95 -3.89 -4.35
C TYR A 82 -5.84 -4.71 -3.71
N VAL A 83 -5.53 -4.44 -2.43
CA VAL A 83 -4.48 -5.17 -1.73
C VAL A 83 -4.88 -6.64 -1.58
N ALA A 84 -6.16 -6.90 -1.26
CA ALA A 84 -6.64 -8.27 -1.14
C ALA A 84 -6.48 -9.04 -2.45
N LYS A 85 -6.80 -8.39 -3.57
CA LYS A 85 -6.68 -9.01 -4.88
C LYS A 85 -5.22 -9.23 -5.24
N PHE A 86 -4.37 -8.27 -4.92
CA PHE A 86 -2.92 -8.39 -5.15
C PHE A 86 -2.37 -9.62 -4.45
N LEU A 87 -2.78 -9.82 -3.19
CA LEU A 87 -2.27 -10.94 -2.39
C LEU A 87 -2.68 -12.30 -2.94
N LYS A 88 -3.82 -12.37 -3.64
CA LYS A 88 -4.24 -13.63 -4.26
C LYS A 88 -3.30 -14.04 -5.38
N LYS A 89 -2.60 -13.09 -5.97
CA LYS A 89 -1.67 -13.37 -7.06
C LYS A 89 -0.21 -13.41 -6.61
N HIS A 90 0.06 -13.05 -5.36
CA HIS A 90 1.42 -12.94 -4.83
C HIS A 90 1.53 -13.69 -3.51
N GLU A 91 1.69 -15.01 -3.62
CA GLU A 91 1.69 -15.88 -2.45
C GLU A 91 2.92 -15.69 -1.56
N GLU A 92 3.92 -14.98 -2.03
CA GLU A 92 5.11 -14.74 -1.22
C GLU A 92 4.83 -13.95 0.07
N PHE A 93 3.67 -13.29 0.15
CA PHE A 93 3.28 -12.56 1.36
C PHE A 93 2.26 -13.31 2.22
N ALA A 94 1.92 -14.54 1.83
CA ALA A 94 0.87 -15.29 2.55
C ALA A 94 1.23 -15.54 4.01
N ASP A 95 2.51 -15.74 4.30
CA ASP A 95 2.97 -16.05 5.65
C ASP A 95 2.80 -14.88 6.63
N ILE A 96 2.65 -13.65 6.13
CA ILE A 96 2.46 -12.48 7.00
C ILE A 96 1.08 -11.84 6.81
N THR A 97 0.17 -12.52 6.11
CA THR A 97 -1.17 -11.98 5.85
C THR A 97 -2.16 -12.58 6.84
N ASP A 98 -2.90 -11.71 7.52
CA ASP A 98 -3.94 -12.10 8.46
C ASP A 98 -5.32 -11.85 7.85
N PRO A 99 -6.33 -12.61 8.27
CA PRO A 99 -7.68 -12.43 7.73
C PRO A 99 -8.31 -11.12 8.16
N VAL A 100 -9.23 -10.63 7.32
CA VAL A 100 -10.04 -9.47 7.65
C VAL A 100 -11.22 -9.97 8.48
N THR A 101 -11.36 -9.45 9.70
CA THR A 101 -12.41 -9.88 10.61
C THR A 101 -13.38 -8.74 10.90
N PRO A 102 -14.61 -9.06 11.35
CA PRO A 102 -15.54 -7.98 11.75
C PRO A 102 -14.95 -7.07 12.82
N GLU A 103 -14.16 -7.62 13.73
CA GLU A 103 -13.52 -6.83 14.79
C GLU A 103 -12.57 -5.78 14.20
N VAL A 104 -11.78 -6.20 13.21
CA VAL A 104 -10.85 -5.27 12.57
C VAL A 104 -11.62 -4.16 11.84
N LEU A 105 -12.71 -4.54 11.18
CA LEU A 105 -13.51 -3.57 10.45
C LEU A 105 -14.13 -2.54 11.38
N GLU A 106 -14.62 -2.97 12.55
CA GLU A 106 -15.18 -2.04 13.53
C GLU A 106 -14.09 -1.12 14.07
N TRP A 107 -12.94 -1.69 14.39
CA TRP A 107 -11.82 -0.92 14.90
C TRP A 107 -11.40 0.15 13.88
N LEU A 108 -11.29 -0.26 12.61
CA LEU A 108 -10.87 0.64 11.55
C LEU A 108 -11.87 1.77 11.35
N ASP A 109 -13.17 1.43 11.38
CA ASP A 109 -14.22 2.42 11.23
C ASP A 109 -14.09 3.52 12.30
N GLY A 110 -13.80 3.12 13.53
CA GLY A 110 -13.58 4.08 14.61
C GLY A 110 -12.35 4.95 14.37
N GLN A 111 -11.31 4.40 13.78
CA GLN A 111 -10.10 5.17 13.46
C GLN A 111 -10.35 6.21 12.38
N LEU A 112 -11.18 5.89 11.40
CA LEU A 112 -11.41 6.76 10.25
C LEU A 112 -12.45 7.84 10.50
N LYS A 113 -13.21 7.74 11.58
CA LYS A 113 -14.23 8.73 11.92
C LYS A 113 -13.70 9.94 12.67
N ARG A 114 -12.42 9.98 12.95
CA ARG A 114 -11.82 11.08 13.68
C ARG A 114 -11.37 12.21 12.80
#